data_a8fda95466aa417385a5c49b40e06557
#
_entry.id   a8fda95466aa417385a5c49b40e06557
#
_cell.length_a   1.000
_cell.length_b   1.000
_cell.length_c   1.000
_cell.angle_alpha   90.00
_cell.angle_beta   90.00
_cell.angle_gamma   90.00
#
_symmetry.space_group_name_H-M   'P 1'
#
loop_
_entity.id
_entity.type
_entity.pdbx_description
1 polymer ?
#
loop_
_entity_poly.entity_id
_entity_poly.type
_entity_poly.pdbx_seq_one_letter_code
_entity_poly.pdbx_strand_id
1 'polypeptide(L)'
;MREDSPPRREHGEAYLLGLRLDGRRVVVVGGGAVAARRVPRLLAAGADVMLISPAVTPALEELAAQGRIDWQAREYRAGDCASAWLVVACAGPSPVNAAVADEAERNRVWCVRADDAAASTVWTPAGGRVGDTSVGVLTGDPRRSAAIRDAITTGLQSGTISARHYRSRAAGVALVGGGPGDPGLITVRGRQLLAEAEVVIADRLGPRELLAELAPDVTVIDAGKVPYRRQMSQDEINQALIGHARDGKFVVRLKGGDPFVFGRGGEEMLACLRAGVPVTVVPGISSAIGVPTSAGLPVTHRGTAQDFHVISVHVPPGDERSTVDWPALARADGTLVLLMALDRIGPVARALIKHGRSRNCPVSVIADGTMPTQRTIYSTLEHVESRLAEEGVRPPAVVVIGDVVAIAAELAGLGRALSGGDHDGVSVAPSPVPPPAADLN
;
A
#
# COMPACT_ATOMS: atom_id res chain seq x y z
N MET A 1 54.50 -4.98 -29.13
CA MET A 1 53.98 -6.27 -28.62
C MET A 1 52.77 -5.94 -27.73
N ARG A 2 51.56 -6.21 -28.21
CA ARG A 2 50.36 -6.14 -27.36
C ARG A 2 50.25 -7.51 -26.69
N GLU A 3 50.34 -7.56 -25.36
CA GLU A 3 50.08 -8.77 -24.60
C GLU A 3 48.63 -9.19 -24.85
N ASP A 4 48.45 -10.37 -25.44
CA ASP A 4 47.18 -11.05 -25.57
C ASP A 4 46.66 -11.39 -24.19
N SER A 5 45.67 -10.63 -23.73
CA SER A 5 44.87 -11.02 -22.56
C SER A 5 44.14 -12.32 -22.90
N PRO A 6 44.14 -13.33 -22.02
CA PRO A 6 43.44 -14.57 -22.28
C PRO A 6 41.93 -14.30 -22.47
N PRO A 7 41.27 -15.06 -23.34
CA PRO A 7 39.83 -14.87 -23.61
C PRO A 7 39.04 -15.01 -22.32
N ARG A 8 38.21 -14.02 -22.02
CA ARG A 8 37.25 -14.11 -20.92
C ARG A 8 36.42 -15.37 -21.17
N ARG A 9 36.42 -16.31 -20.25
CA ARG A 9 35.50 -17.44 -20.27
C ARG A 9 34.08 -16.82 -20.29
N GLU A 10 33.30 -17.11 -21.31
CA GLU A 10 31.86 -16.83 -21.32
C GLU A 10 31.29 -17.62 -20.14
N HIS A 11 30.91 -16.93 -19.08
CA HIS A 11 30.26 -17.55 -17.94
C HIS A 11 28.88 -18.03 -18.39
N GLY A 12 28.59 -19.33 -18.23
CA GLY A 12 27.27 -19.87 -18.46
C GLY A 12 26.22 -19.18 -17.58
N GLU A 13 24.95 -19.34 -17.89
CA GLU A 13 23.84 -18.81 -17.09
C GLU A 13 23.93 -19.33 -15.65
N ALA A 14 23.68 -18.43 -14.67
CA ALA A 14 23.70 -18.82 -13.27
C ALA A 14 22.47 -19.66 -12.91
N TYR A 15 22.68 -20.84 -12.32
CA TYR A 15 21.60 -21.66 -11.79
C TYR A 15 21.17 -21.16 -10.42
N LEU A 16 19.93 -20.65 -10.30
CA LEU A 16 19.44 -20.04 -9.07
C LEU A 16 18.97 -21.10 -8.07
N LEU A 17 19.53 -21.08 -6.87
CA LEU A 17 19.21 -22.01 -5.78
C LEU A 17 18.92 -21.26 -4.47
N GLY A 18 18.08 -21.83 -3.64
CA GLY A 18 17.93 -21.48 -2.24
C GLY A 18 18.72 -22.41 -1.34
N LEU A 19 19.76 -21.89 -0.66
CA LEU A 19 20.58 -22.69 0.25
C LEU A 19 19.89 -22.81 1.62
N ARG A 20 19.76 -24.02 2.12
CA ARG A 20 19.34 -24.30 3.51
C ARG A 20 20.58 -24.44 4.37
N LEU A 21 20.83 -23.44 5.20
CA LEU A 21 22.07 -23.34 6.01
C LEU A 21 21.88 -23.72 7.48
N ASP A 22 20.72 -24.20 7.85
CA ASP A 22 20.40 -24.56 9.24
C ASP A 22 21.40 -25.59 9.78
N GLY A 23 22.15 -25.22 10.85
CA GLY A 23 23.21 -26.00 11.46
C GLY A 23 24.46 -26.24 10.58
N ARG A 24 24.57 -25.58 9.41
CA ARG A 24 25.72 -25.78 8.51
C ARG A 24 26.79 -24.71 8.73
N ARG A 25 28.06 -25.15 8.75
CA ARG A 25 29.20 -24.26 8.92
C ARG A 25 29.36 -23.36 7.69
N VAL A 26 29.38 -22.04 7.96
CA VAL A 26 29.74 -21.01 6.99
C VAL A 26 30.95 -20.25 7.48
N VAL A 27 32.00 -20.20 6.66
CA VAL A 27 33.21 -19.47 6.97
C VAL A 27 33.22 -18.11 6.32
N VAL A 28 33.42 -17.07 7.12
CA VAL A 28 33.50 -15.67 6.63
C VAL A 28 34.92 -15.17 6.92
N VAL A 29 35.64 -14.82 5.87
CA VAL A 29 37.02 -14.28 6.00
C VAL A 29 36.98 -12.78 5.73
N GLY A 30 37.24 -11.99 6.79
CA GLY A 30 37.16 -10.53 6.81
C GLY A 30 36.06 -10.01 7.73
N GLY A 31 36.39 -8.98 8.53
CA GLY A 31 35.51 -8.41 9.58
C GLY A 31 34.95 -7.01 9.30
N GLY A 32 35.06 -6.54 8.04
CA GLY A 32 34.67 -5.20 7.65
C GLY A 32 33.16 -5.04 7.35
N ALA A 33 32.81 -3.91 6.71
CA ALA A 33 31.42 -3.54 6.39
C ALA A 33 30.69 -4.58 5.51
N VAL A 34 31.40 -5.33 4.68
CA VAL A 34 30.80 -6.39 3.85
C VAL A 34 30.35 -7.55 4.74
N ALA A 35 31.20 -8.02 5.64
CA ALA A 35 30.85 -9.06 6.61
C ALA A 35 29.71 -8.62 7.51
N ALA A 36 29.73 -7.39 8.03
CA ALA A 36 28.68 -6.84 8.88
C ALA A 36 27.29 -6.86 8.23
N ARG A 37 27.20 -6.73 6.91
CA ARG A 37 25.92 -6.82 6.14
C ARG A 37 25.51 -8.26 5.83
N ARG A 38 26.45 -9.19 5.69
CA ARG A 38 26.18 -10.57 5.27
C ARG A 38 25.91 -11.51 6.44
N VAL A 39 26.67 -11.39 7.53
CA VAL A 39 26.59 -12.27 8.71
C VAL A 39 25.17 -12.33 9.31
N PRO A 40 24.43 -11.20 9.50
CA PRO A 40 23.06 -11.28 10.01
C PRO A 40 22.12 -12.10 9.14
N ARG A 41 22.30 -12.07 7.82
CA ARG A 41 21.49 -12.86 6.88
C ARG A 41 21.81 -14.36 6.93
N LEU A 42 23.09 -14.70 7.11
CA LEU A 42 23.54 -16.09 7.31
C LEU A 42 22.96 -16.65 8.62
N LEU A 43 23.03 -15.87 9.70
CA LEU A 43 22.42 -16.24 11.00
C LEU A 43 20.90 -16.39 10.90
N ALA A 44 20.23 -15.52 10.17
CA ALA A 44 18.78 -15.64 9.92
C ALA A 44 18.41 -16.90 9.10
N ALA A 45 19.37 -17.44 8.32
CA ALA A 45 19.23 -18.71 7.61
C ALA A 45 19.66 -19.93 8.46
N GLY A 46 19.95 -19.75 9.75
CA GLY A 46 20.32 -20.82 10.68
C GLY A 46 21.79 -21.30 10.57
N ALA A 47 22.65 -20.54 9.87
CA ALA A 47 24.05 -20.94 9.68
C ALA A 47 24.84 -20.89 10.99
N ASP A 48 25.74 -21.88 11.16
CA ASP A 48 26.85 -21.85 12.13
C ASP A 48 27.99 -21.05 11.52
N VAL A 49 28.15 -19.78 11.97
CA VAL A 49 29.11 -18.83 11.36
C VAL A 49 30.40 -18.79 12.11
N MET A 50 31.48 -19.16 11.43
CA MET A 50 32.87 -18.89 11.86
C MET A 50 33.40 -17.68 11.12
N LEU A 51 33.77 -16.63 11.84
CA LEU A 51 34.32 -15.38 11.32
C LEU A 51 35.83 -15.33 11.59
N ILE A 52 36.65 -15.20 10.56
CA ILE A 52 38.10 -15.10 10.67
C ILE A 52 38.53 -13.71 10.24
N SER A 53 39.02 -12.94 11.20
CA SER A 53 39.56 -11.60 10.97
C SER A 53 40.34 -11.11 12.18
N PRO A 54 41.49 -10.41 12.02
CA PRO A 54 42.22 -9.82 13.15
C PRO A 54 41.46 -8.71 13.86
N ALA A 55 40.54 -8.05 13.15
CA ALA A 55 39.67 -7.02 13.69
C ALA A 55 38.27 -7.09 13.04
N VAL A 56 37.25 -6.67 13.78
CA VAL A 56 35.84 -6.67 13.33
C VAL A 56 35.17 -5.34 13.60
N THR A 57 34.06 -5.08 12.93
CA THR A 57 33.21 -3.92 13.25
C THR A 57 32.49 -4.13 14.60
N PRO A 58 32.09 -3.05 15.33
CA PRO A 58 31.40 -3.16 16.61
C PRO A 58 30.15 -4.06 16.56
N ALA A 59 29.41 -4.04 15.44
CA ALA A 59 28.24 -4.91 15.27
C ALA A 59 28.59 -6.40 15.20
N LEU A 60 29.73 -6.78 14.64
CA LEU A 60 30.20 -8.16 14.60
C LEU A 60 30.79 -8.59 15.94
N GLU A 61 31.46 -7.68 16.64
CA GLU A 61 32.00 -7.90 17.99
C GLU A 61 30.84 -8.19 18.98
N GLU A 62 29.74 -7.43 18.89
CA GLU A 62 28.54 -7.69 19.68
C GLU A 62 27.94 -9.07 19.41
N LEU A 63 27.87 -9.50 18.16
CA LEU A 63 27.38 -10.84 17.80
C LEU A 63 28.32 -11.94 18.34
N ALA A 64 29.62 -11.71 18.37
CA ALA A 64 30.60 -12.64 18.96
C ALA A 64 30.44 -12.71 20.48
N ALA A 65 30.30 -11.56 21.15
CA ALA A 65 30.09 -11.48 22.60
C ALA A 65 28.79 -12.19 23.04
N GLN A 66 27.73 -12.17 22.18
CA GLN A 66 26.50 -12.90 22.39
C GLN A 66 26.61 -14.41 22.07
N GLY A 67 27.75 -14.90 21.65
CA GLY A 67 27.94 -16.29 21.25
C GLY A 67 27.22 -16.71 19.98
N ARG A 68 26.77 -15.74 19.15
CA ARG A 68 26.03 -15.99 17.91
C ARG A 68 26.92 -16.32 16.73
N ILE A 69 28.20 -15.94 16.79
CA ILE A 69 29.24 -16.29 15.82
C ILE A 69 30.52 -16.73 16.56
N ASP A 70 31.24 -17.64 15.94
CA ASP A 70 32.56 -18.04 16.38
C ASP A 70 33.61 -17.11 15.74
N TRP A 71 34.05 -16.08 16.46
CA TRP A 71 35.04 -15.13 15.95
C TRP A 71 36.46 -15.56 16.32
N GLN A 72 37.25 -15.85 15.28
CA GLN A 72 38.68 -16.13 15.36
C GLN A 72 39.47 -14.83 15.11
N ALA A 73 39.96 -14.19 16.18
CA ALA A 73 40.71 -12.92 16.14
C ALA A 73 42.13 -13.12 15.58
N ARG A 74 42.24 -13.54 14.32
CA ARG A 74 43.50 -13.83 13.61
C ARG A 74 43.35 -13.69 12.11
N GLU A 75 44.47 -13.68 11.42
CA GLU A 75 44.46 -13.77 9.96
C GLU A 75 44.04 -15.16 9.48
N TYR A 76 43.54 -15.21 8.23
CA TYR A 76 43.24 -16.44 7.51
C TYR A 76 44.46 -17.34 7.38
N ARG A 77 44.29 -18.66 7.48
CA ARG A 77 45.28 -19.70 7.28
C ARG A 77 44.74 -20.80 6.36
N ALA A 78 45.62 -21.38 5.56
CA ALA A 78 45.25 -22.56 4.76
C ALA A 78 44.70 -23.68 5.66
N GLY A 79 43.60 -24.29 5.28
CA GLY A 79 42.83 -25.26 6.05
C GLY A 79 41.55 -24.71 6.70
N ASP A 80 41.41 -23.39 6.80
CA ASP A 80 40.23 -22.76 7.46
C ASP A 80 38.91 -23.04 6.73
N CYS A 81 38.95 -23.34 5.43
CA CYS A 81 37.76 -23.61 4.63
C CYS A 81 37.35 -25.10 4.59
N ALA A 82 38.12 -26.00 5.16
CA ALA A 82 37.97 -27.44 4.94
C ALA A 82 36.63 -28.04 5.37
N SER A 83 35.99 -27.50 6.40
CA SER A 83 34.69 -27.97 6.93
C SER A 83 33.48 -27.10 6.55
N ALA A 84 33.69 -26.14 5.69
CA ALA A 84 32.64 -25.20 5.30
C ALA A 84 31.70 -25.77 4.24
N TRP A 85 30.43 -25.40 4.29
CA TRP A 85 29.44 -25.56 3.20
C TRP A 85 29.44 -24.36 2.25
N LEU A 86 29.75 -23.20 2.79
CA LEU A 86 29.82 -21.94 2.07
C LEU A 86 30.93 -21.08 2.66
N VAL A 87 31.69 -20.45 1.80
CA VAL A 87 32.75 -19.49 2.18
C VAL A 87 32.41 -18.10 1.65
N VAL A 88 32.64 -17.08 2.46
CA VAL A 88 32.49 -15.68 2.07
C VAL A 88 33.83 -14.99 2.23
N ALA A 89 34.52 -14.76 1.13
CA ALA A 89 35.82 -14.06 1.08
C ALA A 89 35.55 -12.55 0.93
N CYS A 90 35.74 -11.81 2.02
CA CYS A 90 35.52 -10.35 2.07
C CYS A 90 36.55 -9.59 2.90
N ALA A 91 37.78 -10.09 2.91
CA ALA A 91 38.93 -9.39 3.48
C ALA A 91 39.24 -8.13 2.66
N GLY A 92 39.92 -7.14 3.29
CA GLY A 92 40.36 -5.92 2.61
C GLY A 92 41.36 -6.21 1.48
N PRO A 93 42.45 -6.99 1.73
CA PRO A 93 43.42 -7.32 0.69
C PRO A 93 42.91 -8.38 -0.29
N SER A 94 42.88 -8.07 -1.61
CA SER A 94 42.42 -8.97 -2.69
C SER A 94 43.24 -10.31 -2.76
N PRO A 95 44.55 -10.38 -2.50
CA PRO A 95 45.27 -11.64 -2.47
C PRO A 95 44.75 -12.63 -1.42
N VAL A 96 44.26 -12.16 -0.28
CA VAL A 96 43.66 -13.04 0.74
C VAL A 96 42.36 -13.65 0.21
N ASN A 97 41.50 -12.85 -0.43
CA ASN A 97 40.27 -13.36 -1.02
C ASN A 97 40.51 -14.37 -2.14
N ALA A 98 41.60 -14.17 -2.93
CA ALA A 98 42.03 -15.14 -3.94
C ALA A 98 42.44 -16.46 -3.32
N ALA A 99 43.31 -16.42 -2.30
CA ALA A 99 43.77 -17.61 -1.58
C ALA A 99 42.62 -18.41 -0.94
N VAL A 100 41.65 -17.70 -0.36
CA VAL A 100 40.42 -18.28 0.21
C VAL A 100 39.58 -18.96 -0.88
N ALA A 101 39.42 -18.32 -2.04
CA ALA A 101 38.66 -18.88 -3.14
C ALA A 101 39.36 -20.11 -3.75
N ASP A 102 40.66 -20.08 -3.90
CA ASP A 102 41.45 -21.22 -4.39
C ASP A 102 41.38 -22.43 -3.43
N GLU A 103 41.36 -22.18 -2.13
CA GLU A 103 41.19 -23.25 -1.14
C GLU A 103 39.74 -23.81 -1.21
N ALA A 104 38.76 -22.95 -1.28
CA ALA A 104 37.36 -23.36 -1.40
C ALA A 104 37.10 -24.22 -2.65
N GLU A 105 37.69 -23.84 -3.80
CA GLU A 105 37.64 -24.60 -5.04
C GLU A 105 38.27 -26.00 -4.90
N ARG A 106 39.47 -26.09 -4.32
CA ARG A 106 40.13 -27.37 -4.06
C ARG A 106 39.29 -28.30 -3.17
N ASN A 107 38.60 -27.72 -2.20
CA ASN A 107 37.73 -28.45 -1.27
C ASN A 107 36.28 -28.65 -1.82
N ARG A 108 35.99 -28.17 -3.02
CA ARG A 108 34.65 -28.20 -3.64
C ARG A 108 33.58 -27.52 -2.77
N VAL A 109 33.96 -26.43 -2.13
CA VAL A 109 33.08 -25.60 -1.30
C VAL A 109 32.65 -24.35 -2.11
N TRP A 110 31.38 -23.99 -2.03
CA TRP A 110 30.92 -22.78 -2.66
C TRP A 110 31.54 -21.53 -2.06
N CYS A 111 32.04 -20.62 -2.91
CA CYS A 111 32.72 -19.40 -2.48
C CYS A 111 32.13 -18.15 -3.12
N VAL A 112 31.78 -17.17 -2.29
CA VAL A 112 31.44 -15.79 -2.70
C VAL A 112 32.64 -14.90 -2.48
N ARG A 113 33.22 -14.34 -3.53
CA ARG A 113 34.22 -13.27 -3.45
C ARG A 113 33.54 -11.90 -3.50
N ALA A 114 33.80 -11.06 -2.51
CA ALA A 114 33.21 -9.74 -2.44
C ALA A 114 33.88 -8.70 -3.35
N ASP A 115 35.12 -8.92 -3.69
CA ASP A 115 35.96 -8.06 -4.52
C ASP A 115 35.93 -8.44 -6.01
N ASP A 116 35.60 -9.69 -6.33
CA ASP A 116 35.57 -10.19 -7.71
C ASP A 116 34.44 -11.19 -7.93
N ALA A 117 33.35 -10.70 -8.49
CA ALA A 117 32.19 -11.53 -8.76
C ALA A 117 32.46 -12.60 -9.84
N ALA A 118 33.38 -12.35 -10.79
CA ALA A 118 33.69 -13.30 -11.84
C ALA A 118 34.52 -14.49 -11.32
N ALA A 119 35.25 -14.31 -10.25
CA ALA A 119 36.02 -15.38 -9.58
C ALA A 119 35.19 -16.06 -8.46
N SER A 120 33.94 -15.75 -8.29
CA SER A 120 33.03 -16.43 -7.37
C SER A 120 32.44 -17.70 -7.99
N THR A 121 32.38 -18.79 -7.24
CA THR A 121 31.70 -20.02 -7.67
C THR A 121 30.21 -19.97 -7.39
N VAL A 122 29.73 -19.03 -6.57
CA VAL A 122 28.32 -18.76 -6.32
C VAL A 122 28.05 -17.26 -6.19
N TRP A 123 26.97 -16.79 -6.76
CA TRP A 123 26.54 -15.39 -6.66
C TRP A 123 25.41 -15.24 -5.65
N THR A 124 25.52 -14.21 -4.82
CA THR A 124 24.44 -13.86 -3.89
C THR A 124 23.41 -13.00 -4.61
N PRO A 125 22.15 -13.45 -4.76
CA PRO A 125 21.12 -12.64 -5.39
C PRO A 125 20.77 -11.41 -4.53
N ALA A 126 20.21 -10.38 -5.17
CA ALA A 126 19.48 -9.35 -4.46
C ALA A 126 18.26 -9.99 -3.80
N GLY A 127 18.34 -10.26 -2.49
CA GLY A 127 17.31 -10.98 -1.75
C GLY A 127 16.33 -10.04 -1.05
N GLY A 128 15.03 -10.39 -1.06
CA GLY A 128 13.95 -9.78 -0.30
C GLY A 128 13.05 -10.84 0.31
N ARG A 129 12.24 -10.46 1.31
CA ARG A 129 11.26 -11.36 1.93
C ARG A 129 9.93 -10.64 2.16
N VAL A 130 8.84 -11.30 1.82
CA VAL A 130 7.48 -10.82 2.08
C VAL A 130 6.69 -11.99 2.67
N GLY A 131 6.36 -11.91 3.96
CA GLY A 131 5.76 -13.04 4.69
C GLY A 131 6.70 -14.26 4.69
N ASP A 132 6.23 -15.38 4.18
CA ASP A 132 6.97 -16.64 4.00
C ASP A 132 7.68 -16.74 2.64
N THR A 133 7.40 -15.82 1.72
CA THR A 133 7.96 -15.80 0.37
C THR A 133 9.32 -15.13 0.34
N SER A 134 10.32 -15.84 -0.19
CA SER A 134 11.66 -15.30 -0.46
C SER A 134 11.78 -14.96 -1.94
N VAL A 135 12.21 -13.74 -2.25
CA VAL A 135 12.47 -13.25 -3.61
C VAL A 135 13.97 -13.12 -3.81
N GLY A 136 14.51 -13.73 -4.85
CA GLY A 136 15.91 -13.59 -5.25
C GLY A 136 16.00 -13.15 -6.71
N VAL A 137 16.75 -12.08 -6.98
CA VAL A 137 16.96 -11.55 -8.33
C VAL A 137 18.44 -11.50 -8.64
N LEU A 138 18.83 -12.11 -9.76
CA LEU A 138 20.17 -12.04 -10.33
C LEU A 138 20.10 -11.42 -11.73
N THR A 139 20.90 -10.38 -11.94
CA THR A 139 21.18 -9.80 -13.27
C THR A 139 22.68 -9.53 -13.36
N GLY A 140 23.18 -9.15 -14.51
CA GLY A 140 24.59 -8.73 -14.67
C GLY A 140 24.94 -7.43 -13.92
N ASP A 141 23.94 -6.70 -13.38
CA ASP A 141 24.10 -5.45 -12.63
C ASP A 141 23.44 -5.57 -11.25
N PRO A 142 24.20 -5.43 -10.15
CA PRO A 142 23.67 -5.48 -8.79
C PRO A 142 22.62 -4.41 -8.49
N ARG A 143 22.72 -3.20 -9.08
CA ARG A 143 21.74 -2.12 -8.89
C ARG A 143 20.42 -2.45 -9.56
N ARG A 144 20.47 -3.00 -10.77
CA ARG A 144 19.30 -3.49 -11.52
C ARG A 144 18.64 -4.64 -10.76
N SER A 145 19.42 -5.58 -10.25
CA SER A 145 18.92 -6.69 -9.42
C SER A 145 18.16 -6.18 -8.19
N ALA A 146 18.72 -5.17 -7.49
CA ALA A 146 18.09 -4.58 -6.33
C ALA A 146 16.77 -3.86 -6.70
N ALA A 147 16.76 -3.06 -7.76
CA ALA A 147 15.57 -2.35 -8.22
C ALA A 147 14.43 -3.31 -8.61
N ILE A 148 14.73 -4.38 -9.34
CA ILE A 148 13.74 -5.41 -9.71
C ILE A 148 13.21 -6.13 -8.46
N ARG A 149 14.10 -6.52 -7.51
CA ARG A 149 13.70 -7.11 -6.24
C ARG A 149 12.77 -6.19 -5.47
N ASP A 150 13.08 -4.88 -5.39
CA ASP A 150 12.26 -3.90 -4.67
C ASP A 150 10.90 -3.74 -5.33
N ALA A 151 10.83 -3.69 -6.65
CA ALA A 151 9.57 -3.67 -7.39
C ALA A 151 8.72 -4.92 -7.11
N ILE A 152 9.31 -6.12 -7.16
CA ILE A 152 8.60 -7.37 -6.87
C ILE A 152 8.12 -7.40 -5.41
N THR A 153 8.98 -7.05 -4.44
CA THR A 153 8.60 -7.07 -3.02
C THR A 153 7.53 -6.03 -2.70
N THR A 154 7.60 -4.85 -3.31
CA THR A 154 6.56 -3.82 -3.20
C THR A 154 5.25 -4.31 -3.81
N GLY A 155 5.29 -4.91 -5.00
CA GLY A 155 4.11 -5.48 -5.66
C GLY A 155 3.44 -6.58 -4.83
N LEU A 156 4.23 -7.48 -4.24
CA LEU A 156 3.73 -8.51 -3.32
C LEU A 156 3.13 -7.92 -2.03
N GLN A 157 3.78 -6.90 -1.46
CA GLN A 157 3.30 -6.22 -0.25
C GLN A 157 2.01 -5.44 -0.49
N SER A 158 1.92 -4.76 -1.62
CA SER A 158 0.73 -3.98 -2.00
C SER A 158 -0.41 -4.85 -2.53
N GLY A 159 -0.15 -6.12 -2.87
CA GLY A 159 -1.12 -7.02 -3.51
C GLY A 159 -1.28 -6.76 -5.02
N THR A 160 -0.46 -5.90 -5.62
CA THR A 160 -0.43 -5.69 -7.09
C THR A 160 0.10 -6.93 -7.82
N ILE A 161 1.05 -7.65 -7.19
CA ILE A 161 1.43 -8.99 -7.60
C ILE A 161 0.69 -9.96 -6.67
N SER A 162 -0.30 -10.68 -7.21
CA SER A 162 -1.05 -11.67 -6.43
C SER A 162 -0.20 -12.91 -6.19
N ALA A 163 0.20 -13.12 -4.93
CA ALA A 163 0.74 -14.41 -4.48
C ALA A 163 -0.41 -15.23 -3.90
N ARG A 164 -1.33 -15.73 -4.74
CA ARG A 164 -2.39 -16.62 -4.27
C ARG A 164 -1.76 -17.82 -3.59
N HIS A 165 -1.98 -17.96 -2.30
CA HIS A 165 -1.76 -19.22 -1.64
C HIS A 165 -2.73 -20.25 -2.26
N TYR A 166 -2.22 -21.41 -2.65
CA TYR A 166 -3.02 -22.58 -2.99
C TYR A 166 -3.89 -23.09 -1.80
N ARG A 167 -3.72 -22.52 -0.61
CA ARG A 167 -4.61 -22.74 0.53
C ARG A 167 -5.65 -21.64 0.53
N SER A 168 -6.91 -22.02 0.25
CA SER A 168 -8.04 -21.11 0.45
C SER A 168 -7.99 -20.56 1.86
N ARG A 169 -8.17 -19.23 2.00
CA ARG A 169 -8.32 -18.62 3.31
C ARG A 169 -9.53 -19.25 4.01
N ALA A 170 -9.49 -19.35 5.33
CA ALA A 170 -10.66 -19.81 6.09
C ALA A 170 -11.89 -18.98 5.68
N ALA A 171 -13.01 -19.70 5.48
CA ALA A 171 -14.28 -19.10 5.12
C ALA A 171 -14.66 -17.96 6.08
N GLY A 172 -15.21 -16.88 5.54
CA GLY A 172 -15.61 -15.72 6.30
C GLY A 172 -15.79 -14.49 5.43
N VAL A 173 -16.07 -13.35 6.06
CA VAL A 173 -16.32 -12.08 5.41
C VAL A 173 -15.27 -11.04 5.83
N ALA A 174 -14.74 -10.28 4.87
CA ALA A 174 -13.96 -9.07 5.14
C ALA A 174 -14.73 -7.85 4.61
N LEU A 175 -15.06 -6.92 5.51
CA LEU A 175 -15.59 -5.59 5.14
C LEU A 175 -14.38 -4.70 4.87
N VAL A 176 -14.15 -4.31 3.64
CA VAL A 176 -12.97 -3.56 3.20
C VAL A 176 -13.39 -2.18 2.71
N GLY A 177 -12.81 -1.14 3.32
CA GLY A 177 -12.92 0.22 2.83
C GLY A 177 -12.01 0.42 1.62
N GLY A 178 -12.59 0.71 0.46
CA GLY A 178 -11.88 0.94 -0.79
C GLY A 178 -11.34 2.36 -0.97
N GLY A 179 -11.59 3.26 0.00
CA GLY A 179 -11.21 4.67 -0.15
C GLY A 179 -12.20 5.49 -0.98
N PRO A 180 -11.86 6.77 -1.25
CA PRO A 180 -12.80 7.74 -1.83
C PRO A 180 -12.99 7.64 -3.35
N GLY A 181 -12.20 6.82 -4.06
CA GLY A 181 -12.31 6.64 -5.51
C GLY A 181 -11.02 6.18 -6.18
N ASP A 182 -9.91 6.87 -5.95
CA ASP A 182 -8.58 6.48 -6.46
C ASP A 182 -8.17 5.11 -5.91
N PRO A 183 -7.85 4.12 -6.78
CA PRO A 183 -7.41 2.79 -6.37
C PRO A 183 -6.09 2.80 -5.58
N GLY A 184 -5.28 3.85 -5.71
CA GLY A 184 -4.07 4.07 -4.90
C GLY A 184 -4.35 4.40 -3.43
N LEU A 185 -5.59 4.76 -3.08
CA LEU A 185 -5.99 5.14 -1.73
C LEU A 185 -6.62 3.99 -0.93
N ILE A 186 -6.68 2.79 -1.48
CA ILE A 186 -7.00 1.59 -0.69
C ILE A 186 -5.83 1.27 0.26
N THR A 187 -6.14 0.80 1.46
CA THR A 187 -5.08 0.36 2.37
C THR A 187 -4.37 -0.89 1.84
N VAL A 188 -3.08 -1.04 2.16
CA VAL A 188 -2.30 -2.25 1.82
C VAL A 188 -3.04 -3.52 2.28
N ARG A 189 -3.59 -3.50 3.50
CA ARG A 189 -4.35 -4.65 4.04
C ARG A 189 -5.63 -4.92 3.25
N GLY A 190 -6.34 -3.89 2.83
CA GLY A 190 -7.55 -4.01 2.01
C GLY A 190 -7.24 -4.65 0.65
N ARG A 191 -6.17 -4.19 -0.02
CA ARG A 191 -5.73 -4.74 -1.31
C ARG A 191 -5.29 -6.20 -1.20
N GLN A 192 -4.58 -6.57 -0.12
CA GLN A 192 -4.21 -7.96 0.14
C GLN A 192 -5.42 -8.88 0.27
N LEU A 193 -6.43 -8.47 1.08
CA LEU A 193 -7.64 -9.28 1.24
C LEU A 193 -8.46 -9.37 -0.05
N LEU A 194 -8.47 -8.29 -0.85
CA LEU A 194 -9.14 -8.29 -2.15
C LEU A 194 -8.47 -9.29 -3.12
N ALA A 195 -7.14 -9.36 -3.13
CA ALA A 195 -6.39 -10.33 -3.93
C ALA A 195 -6.59 -11.79 -3.47
N GLU A 196 -6.93 -12.02 -2.18
CA GLU A 196 -7.20 -13.34 -1.61
C GLU A 196 -8.68 -13.77 -1.77
N ALA A 197 -9.57 -12.88 -2.23
CA ALA A 197 -11.00 -13.13 -2.28
C ALA A 197 -11.39 -14.21 -3.31
N GLU A 198 -12.38 -15.03 -2.98
CA GLU A 198 -13.06 -15.95 -3.90
C GLU A 198 -14.35 -15.32 -4.42
N VAL A 199 -14.96 -14.45 -3.60
CA VAL A 199 -16.15 -13.68 -3.95
C VAL A 199 -15.94 -12.23 -3.52
N VAL A 200 -16.23 -11.28 -4.41
CA VAL A 200 -16.22 -9.84 -4.12
C VAL A 200 -17.62 -9.28 -4.33
N ILE A 201 -18.19 -8.69 -3.27
CA ILE A 201 -19.45 -7.95 -3.36
C ILE A 201 -19.09 -6.46 -3.27
N ALA A 202 -19.23 -5.75 -4.39
CA ALA A 202 -18.78 -4.36 -4.53
C ALA A 202 -19.94 -3.36 -4.60
N ASP A 203 -19.76 -2.17 -3.98
CA ASP A 203 -20.64 -1.04 -4.11
C ASP A 203 -20.39 -0.27 -5.41
N ARG A 204 -21.38 0.53 -5.81
CA ARG A 204 -21.26 1.45 -6.95
C ARG A 204 -20.15 2.50 -6.77
N LEU A 205 -19.92 2.93 -5.53
CA LEU A 205 -18.94 3.96 -5.16
C LEU A 205 -17.57 3.40 -4.76
N GLY A 206 -17.38 2.09 -4.79
CA GLY A 206 -16.06 1.48 -4.60
C GLY A 206 -15.17 1.69 -5.84
N PRO A 207 -13.83 1.68 -5.67
CA PRO A 207 -12.88 1.84 -6.77
C PRO A 207 -12.99 0.66 -7.74
N ARG A 208 -13.65 0.87 -8.86
CA ARG A 208 -13.97 -0.19 -9.85
C ARG A 208 -12.74 -0.70 -10.57
N GLU A 209 -11.70 0.12 -10.70
CA GLU A 209 -10.40 -0.27 -11.27
C GLU A 209 -9.79 -1.45 -10.50
N LEU A 210 -9.96 -1.53 -9.18
CA LEU A 210 -9.49 -2.66 -8.38
C LEU A 210 -10.19 -3.98 -8.74
N LEU A 211 -11.39 -3.95 -9.30
CA LEU A 211 -12.09 -5.15 -9.74
C LEU A 211 -11.50 -5.74 -11.02
N ALA A 212 -10.85 -4.91 -11.84
CA ALA A 212 -10.15 -5.35 -13.05
C ALA A 212 -8.82 -6.06 -12.72
N GLU A 213 -8.26 -5.85 -11.53
CA GLU A 213 -7.04 -6.52 -11.05
C GLU A 213 -7.32 -7.92 -10.48
N LEU A 214 -8.59 -8.30 -10.33
CA LEU A 214 -8.97 -9.59 -9.76
C LEU A 214 -8.67 -10.73 -10.73
N ALA A 215 -8.34 -11.89 -10.17
CA ALA A 215 -8.14 -13.07 -10.99
C ALA A 215 -9.45 -13.54 -11.64
N PRO A 216 -9.40 -14.19 -12.83
CA PRO A 216 -10.58 -14.53 -13.63
C PRO A 216 -11.59 -15.45 -12.94
N ASP A 217 -11.15 -16.21 -11.96
CA ASP A 217 -11.96 -17.16 -11.18
C ASP A 217 -12.68 -16.53 -9.97
N VAL A 218 -12.46 -15.24 -9.68
CA VAL A 218 -13.15 -14.52 -8.61
C VAL A 218 -14.58 -14.18 -9.07
N THR A 219 -15.56 -14.58 -8.27
CA THR A 219 -16.95 -14.17 -8.51
C THR A 219 -17.15 -12.72 -8.07
N VAL A 220 -17.51 -11.82 -8.99
CA VAL A 220 -17.81 -10.42 -8.68
C VAL A 220 -19.30 -10.18 -8.72
N ILE A 221 -19.87 -9.66 -7.61
CA ILE A 221 -21.27 -9.29 -7.46
C ILE A 221 -21.35 -7.78 -7.30
N ASP A 222 -21.99 -7.09 -8.25
CA ASP A 222 -22.21 -5.64 -8.20
C ASP A 222 -23.50 -5.34 -7.42
N ALA A 223 -23.36 -4.91 -6.15
CA ALA A 223 -24.48 -4.55 -5.29
C ALA A 223 -25.24 -3.30 -5.78
N GLY A 224 -24.62 -2.48 -6.62
CA GLY A 224 -25.22 -1.32 -7.26
C GLY A 224 -26.06 -1.64 -8.50
N LYS A 225 -26.01 -2.88 -9.03
CA LYS A 225 -26.73 -3.32 -10.22
C LYS A 225 -27.18 -4.77 -10.08
N VAL A 226 -28.48 -5.00 -10.04
CA VAL A 226 -29.07 -6.33 -10.28
C VAL A 226 -29.83 -6.31 -11.61
N PRO A 227 -30.09 -7.50 -12.22
CA PRO A 227 -30.98 -7.60 -13.37
C PRO A 227 -32.26 -6.77 -13.11
N TYR A 228 -32.72 -6.03 -14.14
CA TYR A 228 -33.89 -5.11 -14.09
C TYR A 228 -33.62 -3.72 -13.45
N ARG A 229 -32.37 -3.23 -13.34
CA ARG A 229 -31.99 -1.84 -12.95
C ARG A 229 -32.32 -1.41 -11.52
N ARG A 230 -32.61 -2.31 -10.58
CA ARG A 230 -32.69 -1.94 -9.16
C ARG A 230 -31.35 -2.19 -8.45
N GLN A 231 -31.11 -1.50 -7.34
CA GLN A 231 -30.02 -1.81 -6.42
C GLN A 231 -30.42 -2.99 -5.52
N MET A 232 -29.44 -3.79 -5.07
CA MET A 232 -29.69 -4.78 -4.03
C MET A 232 -30.15 -4.09 -2.75
N SER A 233 -31.17 -4.64 -2.10
CA SER A 233 -31.54 -4.23 -0.75
C SER A 233 -30.43 -4.66 0.25
N GLN A 234 -30.42 -4.04 1.43
CA GLN A 234 -29.46 -4.42 2.47
C GLN A 234 -29.61 -5.87 2.89
N ASP A 235 -30.84 -6.38 2.92
CA ASP A 235 -31.08 -7.79 3.27
C ASP A 235 -30.54 -8.75 2.22
N GLU A 236 -30.67 -8.41 0.93
CA GLU A 236 -30.08 -9.20 -0.16
C GLU A 236 -28.54 -9.22 -0.08
N ILE A 237 -27.93 -8.07 0.25
CA ILE A 237 -26.48 -7.99 0.47
C ILE A 237 -26.06 -8.88 1.66
N ASN A 238 -26.76 -8.76 2.79
CA ASN A 238 -26.47 -9.56 3.98
C ASN A 238 -26.63 -11.07 3.69
N GLN A 239 -27.66 -11.47 2.97
CA GLN A 239 -27.88 -12.86 2.57
C GLN A 239 -26.78 -13.37 1.65
N ALA A 240 -26.32 -12.57 0.68
CA ALA A 240 -25.23 -12.94 -0.22
C ALA A 240 -23.91 -13.11 0.56
N LEU A 241 -23.58 -12.20 1.48
CA LEU A 241 -22.39 -12.30 2.34
C LEU A 241 -22.42 -13.62 3.14
N ILE A 242 -23.51 -13.87 3.83
CA ILE A 242 -23.70 -15.05 4.69
C ILE A 242 -23.70 -16.34 3.86
N GLY A 243 -24.42 -16.36 2.73
CA GLY A 243 -24.55 -17.54 1.87
C GLY A 243 -23.21 -18.01 1.36
N HIS A 244 -22.47 -17.12 0.69
CA HIS A 244 -21.15 -17.48 0.15
C HIS A 244 -20.13 -17.87 1.23
N ALA A 245 -20.16 -17.22 2.40
CA ALA A 245 -19.27 -17.59 3.50
C ALA A 245 -19.62 -18.98 4.08
N ARG A 246 -20.91 -19.37 4.15
CA ARG A 246 -21.36 -20.70 4.55
C ARG A 246 -21.02 -21.79 3.52
N ASP A 247 -20.91 -21.40 2.24
CA ASP A 247 -20.44 -22.27 1.16
C ASP A 247 -18.90 -22.49 1.21
N GLY A 248 -18.26 -22.07 2.31
CA GLY A 248 -16.83 -22.27 2.53
C GLY A 248 -15.94 -21.22 1.87
N LYS A 249 -16.48 -20.16 1.28
CA LYS A 249 -15.73 -19.13 0.53
C LYS A 249 -15.26 -17.98 1.41
N PHE A 250 -14.12 -17.40 1.04
CA PHE A 250 -13.68 -16.12 1.59
C PHE A 250 -14.28 -14.98 0.75
N VAL A 251 -15.12 -14.17 1.40
CA VAL A 251 -15.91 -13.10 0.78
C VAL A 251 -15.34 -11.74 1.15
N VAL A 252 -15.06 -10.89 0.18
CA VAL A 252 -14.73 -9.48 0.41
C VAL A 252 -15.93 -8.62 0.05
N ARG A 253 -16.39 -7.82 1.00
CA ARG A 253 -17.34 -6.75 0.81
C ARG A 253 -16.57 -5.45 0.59
N LEU A 254 -16.39 -5.04 -0.67
CA LEU A 254 -15.70 -3.81 -1.05
C LEU A 254 -16.66 -2.62 -1.00
N LYS A 255 -16.36 -1.65 -0.14
CA LYS A 255 -17.21 -0.48 0.13
C LYS A 255 -16.48 0.80 -0.26
N GLY A 256 -17.19 1.79 -0.80
CA GLY A 256 -16.61 3.13 -0.98
C GLY A 256 -16.31 3.81 0.36
N GLY A 257 -15.22 4.56 0.45
CA GLY A 257 -14.79 5.22 1.67
C GLY A 257 -14.38 4.25 2.77
N ASP A 258 -14.93 4.46 3.97
CA ASP A 258 -14.77 3.59 5.15
C ASP A 258 -16.04 2.78 5.42
N PRO A 259 -15.96 1.50 5.80
CA PRO A 259 -17.13 0.65 6.01
C PRO A 259 -18.12 1.18 7.06
N PHE A 260 -17.63 1.90 8.07
CA PHE A 260 -18.40 2.35 9.22
C PHE A 260 -18.83 3.83 9.16
N VAL A 261 -18.31 4.58 8.17
CA VAL A 261 -18.72 5.99 7.99
C VAL A 261 -19.85 6.05 6.94
N PHE A 262 -21.10 6.06 7.41
CA PHE A 262 -22.34 6.04 6.60
C PHE A 262 -22.44 4.91 5.57
N GLY A 263 -21.58 3.90 5.72
CA GLY A 263 -21.50 2.76 4.80
C GLY A 263 -22.33 1.54 5.23
N ARG A 264 -23.06 1.59 6.35
CA ARG A 264 -23.88 0.50 6.91
C ARG A 264 -23.09 -0.78 7.24
N GLY A 265 -21.74 -0.71 7.31
CA GLY A 265 -20.89 -1.87 7.61
C GLY A 265 -21.18 -2.50 8.98
N GLY A 266 -21.64 -1.70 9.96
CA GLY A 266 -22.07 -2.21 11.27
C GLY A 266 -23.29 -3.15 11.16
N GLU A 267 -24.24 -2.88 10.27
CA GLU A 267 -25.42 -3.72 10.00
C GLU A 267 -24.97 -5.03 9.32
N GLU A 268 -24.08 -4.95 8.31
CA GLU A 268 -23.52 -6.11 7.60
C GLU A 268 -22.73 -7.01 8.54
N MET A 269 -21.87 -6.42 9.38
CA MET A 269 -21.11 -7.13 10.40
C MET A 269 -22.00 -7.86 11.40
N LEU A 270 -23.02 -7.15 11.92
CA LEU A 270 -23.97 -7.71 12.89
C LEU A 270 -24.77 -8.88 12.29
N ALA A 271 -25.21 -8.77 11.04
CA ALA A 271 -25.91 -9.85 10.34
C ALA A 271 -25.03 -11.10 10.18
N CYS A 272 -23.79 -10.92 9.75
CA CYS A 272 -22.84 -12.03 9.59
C CYS A 272 -22.52 -12.72 10.94
N LEU A 273 -22.22 -11.94 11.99
CA LEU A 273 -21.89 -12.49 13.31
C LEU A 273 -23.07 -13.25 13.92
N ARG A 274 -24.31 -12.74 13.78
CA ARG A 274 -25.55 -13.45 14.19
C ARG A 274 -25.77 -14.76 13.44
N ALA A 275 -25.26 -14.83 12.22
CA ALA A 275 -25.31 -16.04 11.40
C ALA A 275 -24.16 -17.03 11.67
N GLY A 276 -23.27 -16.73 12.62
CA GLY A 276 -22.08 -17.52 12.95
C GLY A 276 -20.93 -17.40 11.94
N VAL A 277 -20.95 -16.37 11.09
CA VAL A 277 -19.92 -16.12 10.07
C VAL A 277 -18.84 -15.19 10.64
N PRO A 278 -17.54 -15.58 10.63
CA PRO A 278 -16.45 -14.72 11.07
C PRO A 278 -16.33 -13.47 10.18
N VAL A 279 -16.12 -12.31 10.81
CA VAL A 279 -15.99 -11.03 10.10
C VAL A 279 -14.69 -10.33 10.50
N THR A 280 -13.97 -9.86 9.49
CA THR A 280 -12.82 -8.94 9.65
C THR A 280 -13.22 -7.58 9.05
N VAL A 281 -12.85 -6.48 9.72
CA VAL A 281 -13.06 -5.13 9.20
C VAL A 281 -11.71 -4.49 8.92
N VAL A 282 -11.58 -3.91 7.72
CA VAL A 282 -10.42 -3.13 7.31
C VAL A 282 -10.89 -1.70 7.03
N PRO A 283 -10.41 -0.70 7.78
CA PRO A 283 -10.79 0.68 7.56
C PRO A 283 -10.34 1.16 6.16
N GLY A 284 -11.04 2.16 5.65
CA GLY A 284 -10.68 2.88 4.43
C GLY A 284 -10.60 4.38 4.68
N ILE A 285 -10.03 5.12 3.75
CA ILE A 285 -10.02 6.58 3.80
C ILE A 285 -11.44 7.05 3.50
N SER A 286 -12.10 7.64 4.52
CA SER A 286 -13.43 8.23 4.33
C SER A 286 -13.39 9.37 3.32
N SER A 287 -14.39 9.44 2.42
CA SER A 287 -14.54 10.56 1.49
C SER A 287 -14.69 11.92 2.20
N ALA A 288 -15.17 11.92 3.45
CA ALA A 288 -15.25 13.13 4.26
C ALA A 288 -13.92 13.81 4.53
N ILE A 289 -12.81 13.05 4.48
CA ILE A 289 -11.44 13.55 4.69
C ILE A 289 -10.65 13.45 3.38
N GLY A 290 -10.70 12.31 2.71
CA GLY A 290 -9.90 12.04 1.52
C GLY A 290 -10.21 12.97 0.35
N VAL A 291 -11.49 13.28 0.12
CA VAL A 291 -11.90 14.17 -0.98
C VAL A 291 -11.48 15.63 -0.75
N PRO A 292 -11.76 16.25 0.42
CA PRO A 292 -11.21 17.59 0.69
C PRO A 292 -9.69 17.64 0.57
N THR A 293 -8.99 16.65 1.13
CA THR A 293 -7.51 16.59 1.08
C THR A 293 -7.00 16.54 -0.36
N SER A 294 -7.60 15.73 -1.24
CA SER A 294 -7.23 15.65 -2.66
C SER A 294 -7.46 16.94 -3.43
N ALA A 295 -8.39 17.78 -2.95
CA ALA A 295 -8.66 19.11 -3.50
C ALA A 295 -7.80 20.22 -2.86
N GLY A 296 -6.80 19.86 -2.01
CA GLY A 296 -5.99 20.84 -1.28
C GLY A 296 -6.77 21.63 -0.22
N LEU A 297 -7.91 21.09 0.25
CA LEU A 297 -8.78 21.73 1.24
C LEU A 297 -8.59 21.06 2.61
N PRO A 298 -7.96 21.74 3.60
CA PRO A 298 -7.86 21.22 4.94
C PRO A 298 -9.23 21.29 5.65
N VAL A 299 -9.67 20.21 6.29
CA VAL A 299 -10.93 20.23 7.08
C VAL A 299 -10.76 20.86 8.47
N THR A 300 -9.51 21.00 8.93
CA THR A 300 -9.12 21.74 10.14
C THR A 300 -7.91 22.62 9.84
N HIS A 301 -7.84 23.78 10.50
CA HIS A 301 -6.69 24.69 10.36
C HIS A 301 -6.48 25.48 11.66
N ARG A 302 -5.22 25.59 12.12
CA ARG A 302 -4.89 26.32 13.35
C ARG A 302 -5.33 27.79 13.22
N GLY A 303 -6.10 28.26 14.19
CA GLY A 303 -6.61 29.64 14.22
C GLY A 303 -7.89 29.86 13.39
N THR A 304 -8.37 28.87 12.65
CA THR A 304 -9.58 28.99 11.81
C THR A 304 -10.66 27.97 12.22
N ALA A 305 -10.32 26.66 12.28
CA ALA A 305 -11.24 25.62 12.68
C ALA A 305 -10.50 24.55 13.47
N GLN A 306 -10.89 24.35 14.73
CA GLN A 306 -10.32 23.36 15.64
C GLN A 306 -11.09 22.03 15.65
N ASP A 307 -12.30 22.03 15.09
CA ASP A 307 -13.17 20.89 14.96
C ASP A 307 -13.82 20.83 13.57
N PHE A 308 -14.33 19.68 13.22
CA PHE A 308 -15.16 19.50 12.04
C PHE A 308 -16.24 18.43 12.28
N HIS A 309 -17.40 18.63 11.64
CA HIS A 309 -18.54 17.74 11.76
C HIS A 309 -18.79 17.03 10.43
N VAL A 310 -18.83 15.70 10.45
CA VAL A 310 -19.19 14.90 9.27
C VAL A 310 -20.66 14.52 9.35
N ILE A 311 -21.43 14.95 8.36
CA ILE A 311 -22.89 14.88 8.39
C ILE A 311 -23.40 14.17 7.14
N SER A 312 -24.26 13.15 7.33
CA SER A 312 -25.05 12.57 6.25
C SER A 312 -26.32 13.38 6.01
N VAL A 313 -26.50 13.89 4.80
CA VAL A 313 -27.69 14.64 4.40
C VAL A 313 -28.65 13.74 3.60
N HIS A 314 -28.65 12.45 3.89
CA HIS A 314 -29.64 11.52 3.30
C HIS A 314 -31.08 11.93 3.64
N VAL A 315 -31.28 12.45 4.86
CA VAL A 315 -32.55 13.05 5.31
C VAL A 315 -32.39 14.58 5.36
N PRO A 316 -33.23 15.36 4.70
CA PRO A 316 -33.13 16.83 4.65
C PRO A 316 -33.41 17.48 6.00
N PRO A 317 -32.97 18.74 6.21
CA PRO A 317 -33.44 19.56 7.35
C PRO A 317 -34.92 19.69 7.37
N GLY A 318 -35.52 19.57 8.58
CA GLY A 318 -36.99 19.71 8.78
C GLY A 318 -37.81 18.43 8.57
N ASP A 319 -37.20 17.34 8.11
CA ASP A 319 -37.84 16.02 8.09
C ASP A 319 -37.78 15.40 9.49
N GLU A 320 -38.90 14.82 9.96
CA GLU A 320 -38.99 14.21 11.30
C GLU A 320 -38.00 13.07 11.56
N ARG A 321 -37.50 12.44 10.50
CA ARG A 321 -36.49 11.40 10.57
C ARG A 321 -35.10 11.95 10.74
N SER A 322 -34.89 13.27 10.63
CA SER A 322 -33.58 13.90 10.77
C SER A 322 -33.21 14.00 12.25
N THR A 323 -32.11 13.37 12.63
CA THR A 323 -31.53 13.46 13.97
C THR A 323 -30.45 14.54 14.10
N VAL A 324 -30.24 15.34 13.05
CA VAL A 324 -29.19 16.36 12.96
C VAL A 324 -29.70 17.66 13.62
N ASP A 325 -28.97 18.17 14.61
CA ASP A 325 -29.24 19.46 15.24
C ASP A 325 -28.70 20.62 14.38
N TRP A 326 -29.47 20.99 13.35
CA TRP A 326 -29.11 22.08 12.44
C TRP A 326 -28.95 23.44 13.13
N PRO A 327 -29.78 23.81 14.14
CA PRO A 327 -29.56 25.01 14.94
C PRO A 327 -28.22 25.05 15.67
N ALA A 328 -27.74 23.95 16.25
CA ALA A 328 -26.43 23.89 16.90
C ALA A 328 -25.30 24.02 15.87
N LEU A 329 -25.39 23.29 14.75
CA LEU A 329 -24.40 23.34 13.68
C LEU A 329 -24.28 24.73 13.01
N ALA A 330 -25.38 25.46 12.92
CA ALA A 330 -25.37 26.81 12.37
C ALA A 330 -24.60 27.79 13.25
N ARG A 331 -24.58 27.59 14.58
CA ARG A 331 -23.88 28.45 15.55
C ARG A 331 -22.44 28.00 15.82
N ALA A 332 -22.07 26.78 15.44
CA ALA A 332 -20.73 26.27 15.62
C ALA A 332 -19.76 26.91 14.61
N ASP A 333 -18.56 27.27 15.05
CA ASP A 333 -17.50 27.85 14.18
C ASP A 333 -16.74 26.76 13.39
N GLY A 334 -16.93 25.49 13.72
CA GLY A 334 -16.30 24.35 13.09
C GLY A 334 -16.67 24.15 11.62
N THR A 335 -15.84 23.39 10.92
CA THR A 335 -16.08 23.00 9.53
C THR A 335 -17.18 21.97 9.43
N LEU A 336 -18.12 22.16 8.49
CA LEU A 336 -19.12 21.14 8.18
C LEU A 336 -18.73 20.41 6.90
N VAL A 337 -18.62 19.08 6.97
CA VAL A 337 -18.37 18.20 5.83
C VAL A 337 -19.62 17.37 5.58
N LEU A 338 -20.31 17.65 4.47
CA LEU A 338 -21.60 17.04 4.17
C LEU A 338 -21.43 15.96 3.10
N LEU A 339 -21.91 14.77 3.41
CA LEU A 339 -22.01 13.64 2.49
C LEU A 339 -23.48 13.45 2.06
N MET A 340 -23.68 12.99 0.81
CA MET A 340 -25.02 12.78 0.22
C MET A 340 -25.88 14.06 0.22
N ALA A 341 -25.23 15.23 0.10
CA ALA A 341 -25.87 16.54 0.29
C ALA A 341 -26.29 17.22 -1.03
N LEU A 342 -25.79 16.78 -2.18
CA LEU A 342 -25.87 17.55 -3.42
C LEU A 342 -27.32 17.94 -3.77
N ASP A 343 -28.24 16.97 -3.80
CA ASP A 343 -29.65 17.21 -4.13
C ASP A 343 -30.43 17.96 -3.04
N ARG A 344 -29.80 18.19 -1.88
CA ARG A 344 -30.42 18.81 -0.70
C ARG A 344 -29.69 20.03 -0.19
N ILE A 345 -28.70 20.53 -0.97
CA ILE A 345 -27.86 21.65 -0.54
C ILE A 345 -28.63 22.92 -0.31
N GLY A 346 -29.64 23.20 -1.12
CA GLY A 346 -30.53 24.36 -0.95
C GLY A 346 -31.25 24.36 0.38
N PRO A 347 -32.04 23.32 0.74
CA PRO A 347 -32.60 23.16 2.08
C PRO A 347 -31.61 23.28 3.21
N VAL A 348 -30.40 22.71 3.07
CA VAL A 348 -29.31 22.81 4.09
C VAL A 348 -28.83 24.25 4.25
N ALA A 349 -28.54 24.94 3.14
CA ALA A 349 -28.09 26.32 3.17
C ALA A 349 -29.14 27.24 3.82
N ARG A 350 -30.42 27.09 3.45
CA ARG A 350 -31.51 27.85 4.06
C ARG A 350 -31.66 27.56 5.57
N ALA A 351 -31.49 26.31 5.99
CA ALA A 351 -31.57 25.96 7.41
C ALA A 351 -30.39 26.58 8.21
N LEU A 352 -29.18 26.48 7.71
CA LEU A 352 -28.00 27.07 8.36
C LEU A 352 -28.10 28.60 8.47
N ILE A 353 -28.54 29.29 7.39
CA ILE A 353 -28.75 30.74 7.38
C ILE A 353 -29.85 31.14 8.35
N LYS A 354 -30.96 30.43 8.35
CA LYS A 354 -32.12 30.68 9.27
C LYS A 354 -31.67 30.62 10.74
N HIS A 355 -30.75 29.74 11.07
CA HIS A 355 -30.28 29.54 12.44
C HIS A 355 -29.01 30.31 12.79
N GLY A 356 -28.57 31.26 11.93
CA GLY A 356 -27.58 32.28 12.26
C GLY A 356 -26.23 32.14 11.57
N ARG A 357 -26.01 31.12 10.73
CA ARG A 357 -24.75 31.05 9.95
C ARG A 357 -24.75 32.12 8.86
N SER A 358 -23.60 32.76 8.64
CA SER A 358 -23.44 33.85 7.65
C SER A 358 -23.87 33.39 6.25
N ARG A 359 -24.63 34.22 5.54
CA ARG A 359 -24.93 34.01 4.11
C ARG A 359 -23.67 33.92 3.25
N ASN A 360 -22.64 34.70 3.61
CA ASN A 360 -21.34 34.73 2.95
C ASN A 360 -20.38 33.64 3.44
N CYS A 361 -20.82 32.72 4.33
CA CYS A 361 -19.97 31.62 4.77
C CYS A 361 -19.48 30.83 3.55
N PRO A 362 -18.16 30.64 3.40
CA PRO A 362 -17.59 29.99 2.24
C PRO A 362 -18.02 28.50 2.14
N VAL A 363 -18.27 28.06 0.91
CA VAL A 363 -18.65 26.67 0.58
C VAL A 363 -17.78 26.18 -0.56
N SER A 364 -17.26 24.96 -0.43
CA SER A 364 -16.65 24.21 -1.52
C SER A 364 -17.45 22.94 -1.81
N VAL A 365 -17.68 22.67 -3.09
CA VAL A 365 -18.26 21.42 -3.55
C VAL A 365 -17.26 20.70 -4.44
N ILE A 366 -16.90 19.48 -4.05
CA ILE A 366 -15.90 18.67 -4.74
C ILE A 366 -16.62 17.46 -5.32
N ALA A 367 -16.80 17.47 -6.63
CA ALA A 367 -17.41 16.38 -7.40
C ALA A 367 -16.32 15.43 -7.90
N ASP A 368 -16.63 14.14 -8.00
CA ASP A 368 -15.74 13.06 -8.45
C ASP A 368 -14.39 13.09 -7.73
N GLY A 369 -14.40 13.36 -6.42
CA GLY A 369 -13.19 13.53 -5.63
C GLY A 369 -12.26 12.35 -5.73
N THR A 370 -10.95 12.62 -5.88
CA THR A 370 -9.84 11.68 -6.10
C THR A 370 -9.83 10.98 -7.48
N MET A 371 -10.84 11.21 -8.31
CA MET A 371 -10.89 10.69 -9.68
C MET A 371 -10.24 11.67 -10.68
N PRO A 372 -9.80 11.21 -11.87
CA PRO A 372 -9.28 12.10 -12.91
C PRO A 372 -10.26 13.19 -13.35
N THR A 373 -11.55 12.98 -13.12
CA THR A 373 -12.64 13.91 -13.43
C THR A 373 -12.98 14.85 -12.28
N GLN A 374 -12.17 14.89 -11.21
CA GLN A 374 -12.41 15.74 -10.04
C GLN A 374 -12.59 17.20 -10.44
N ARG A 375 -13.65 17.81 -9.93
CA ARG A 375 -13.95 19.24 -10.08
C ARG A 375 -14.22 19.87 -8.73
N THR A 376 -13.63 21.02 -8.47
CA THR A 376 -13.82 21.80 -7.24
C THR A 376 -14.53 23.11 -7.58
N ILE A 377 -15.70 23.36 -6.96
CA ILE A 377 -16.50 24.56 -7.13
C ILE A 377 -16.52 25.33 -5.82
N TYR A 378 -16.18 26.62 -5.88
CA TYR A 378 -16.24 27.53 -4.74
C TYR A 378 -17.49 28.42 -4.84
N SER A 379 -18.14 28.66 -3.70
CA SER A 379 -19.36 29.47 -3.58
C SER A 379 -19.52 30.01 -2.16
N THR A 380 -20.68 30.55 -1.85
CA THR A 380 -21.14 30.90 -0.50
C THR A 380 -22.43 30.16 -0.18
N LEU A 381 -22.84 30.13 1.10
CA LEU A 381 -24.12 29.51 1.49
C LEU A 381 -25.30 30.07 0.74
N GLU A 382 -25.29 31.37 0.45
CA GLU A 382 -26.42 32.02 -0.27
C GLU A 382 -26.51 31.56 -1.73
N HIS A 383 -25.37 31.33 -2.38
CA HIS A 383 -25.34 31.10 -3.84
C HIS A 383 -24.99 29.66 -4.24
N VAL A 384 -24.75 28.75 -3.31
CA VAL A 384 -24.31 27.38 -3.65
C VAL A 384 -25.35 26.62 -4.49
N GLU A 385 -26.64 26.76 -4.18
CA GLU A 385 -27.68 26.04 -4.90
C GLU A 385 -27.77 26.47 -6.39
N SER A 386 -27.79 27.79 -6.67
CA SER A 386 -27.78 28.32 -8.04
C SER A 386 -26.48 27.98 -8.78
N ARG A 387 -25.34 28.12 -8.10
CA ARG A 387 -24.05 27.82 -8.69
C ARG A 387 -23.92 26.37 -9.15
N LEU A 388 -24.40 25.41 -8.36
CA LEU A 388 -24.36 24.00 -8.72
C LEU A 388 -25.29 23.66 -9.88
N ALA A 389 -26.42 24.32 -9.97
CA ALA A 389 -27.33 24.17 -11.10
C ALA A 389 -26.71 24.68 -12.41
N GLU A 390 -26.07 25.85 -12.39
CA GLU A 390 -25.34 26.44 -13.52
C GLU A 390 -24.18 25.53 -14.00
N GLU A 391 -23.42 24.96 -13.07
CA GLU A 391 -22.28 24.09 -13.36
C GLU A 391 -22.66 22.65 -13.72
N GLY A 392 -23.94 22.28 -13.59
CA GLY A 392 -24.44 20.94 -13.89
C GLY A 392 -23.79 19.84 -13.06
N VAL A 393 -23.45 20.12 -11.79
CA VAL A 393 -22.77 19.20 -10.89
C VAL A 393 -23.64 17.99 -10.58
N ARG A 394 -23.05 16.81 -10.61
CA ARG A 394 -23.73 15.52 -10.34
C ARG A 394 -23.05 14.74 -9.23
N PRO A 395 -23.78 13.86 -8.52
CA PRO A 395 -23.16 12.92 -7.57
C PRO A 395 -22.21 11.92 -8.27
N PRO A 396 -21.12 11.49 -7.60
CA PRO A 396 -20.81 11.73 -6.18
C PRO A 396 -20.14 13.08 -5.93
N ALA A 397 -20.46 13.71 -4.79
CA ALA A 397 -19.82 14.95 -4.38
C ALA A 397 -19.77 15.07 -2.85
N VAL A 398 -18.74 15.78 -2.36
CA VAL A 398 -18.57 16.18 -0.95
C VAL A 398 -18.72 17.69 -0.87
N VAL A 399 -19.48 18.19 0.11
CA VAL A 399 -19.66 19.62 0.35
C VAL A 399 -18.94 19.99 1.65
N VAL A 400 -18.11 21.02 1.60
CA VAL A 400 -17.40 21.57 2.77
C VAL A 400 -17.85 23.01 2.99
N ILE A 401 -18.26 23.33 4.21
CA ILE A 401 -18.78 24.66 4.60
C ILE A 401 -17.97 25.16 5.79
N GLY A 402 -17.37 26.34 5.66
CA GLY A 402 -16.61 27.00 6.71
C GLY A 402 -15.40 27.78 6.19
N ASP A 403 -14.76 28.51 7.07
CA ASP A 403 -13.67 29.45 6.72
C ASP A 403 -12.41 28.76 6.19
N VAL A 404 -12.23 27.46 6.42
CA VAL A 404 -11.15 26.66 5.81
C VAL A 404 -11.22 26.66 4.28
N VAL A 405 -12.38 26.91 3.69
CA VAL A 405 -12.56 26.99 2.24
C VAL A 405 -11.82 28.21 1.66
N ALA A 406 -11.74 29.33 2.41
CA ALA A 406 -10.97 30.50 1.99
C ALA A 406 -9.46 30.19 1.96
N ILE A 407 -8.97 29.40 2.93
CA ILE A 407 -7.57 28.92 2.97
C ILE A 407 -7.26 28.06 1.74
N ALA A 408 -8.16 27.15 1.38
CA ALA A 408 -7.99 26.32 0.18
C ALA A 408 -7.92 27.15 -1.10
N ALA A 409 -8.74 28.20 -1.21
CA ALA A 409 -8.71 29.10 -2.35
C ALA A 409 -7.38 29.90 -2.45
N GLU A 410 -6.84 30.31 -1.31
CA GLU A 410 -5.52 30.96 -1.22
C GLU A 410 -4.40 30.00 -1.63
N LEU A 411 -4.39 28.77 -1.08
CA LEU A 411 -3.41 27.74 -1.43
C LEU A 411 -3.43 27.41 -2.93
N ALA A 412 -4.62 27.29 -3.53
CA ALA A 412 -4.76 27.10 -4.98
C ALA A 412 -4.24 28.28 -5.80
N GLY A 413 -4.41 29.52 -5.32
CA GLY A 413 -3.87 30.71 -5.93
C GLY A 413 -2.34 30.74 -5.92
N LEU A 414 -1.73 30.44 -4.78
CA LEU A 414 -0.29 30.35 -4.62
C LEU A 414 0.31 29.20 -5.45
N GLY A 415 -0.33 28.05 -5.49
CA GLY A 415 0.09 26.91 -6.30
C GLY A 415 0.16 27.25 -7.79
N ARG A 416 -0.84 27.92 -8.34
CA ARG A 416 -0.84 28.40 -9.74
C ARG A 416 0.29 29.41 -10.03
N ALA A 417 0.57 30.30 -9.10
CA ALA A 417 1.66 31.28 -9.24
C ALA A 417 3.04 30.61 -9.30
N LEU A 418 3.24 29.51 -8.56
CA LEU A 418 4.50 28.74 -8.55
C LEU A 418 4.67 27.85 -9.79
N SER A 419 3.56 27.40 -10.40
CA SER A 419 3.59 26.47 -11.56
C SER A 419 3.72 27.19 -12.92
N GLY A 420 3.82 28.52 -12.98
CA GLY A 420 4.01 29.25 -14.23
C GLY A 420 2.79 29.29 -15.16
N GLY A 421 1.59 29.11 -14.63
CA GLY A 421 0.34 29.52 -15.30
C GLY A 421 -0.39 28.51 -16.18
N ASP A 422 0.06 27.24 -16.36
CA ASP A 422 -0.59 26.30 -17.29
C ASP A 422 -1.00 24.93 -16.73
N HIS A 423 -1.01 24.75 -15.41
CA HIS A 423 -1.57 23.53 -14.80
C HIS A 423 -2.60 23.87 -13.73
N ASP A 424 -3.80 23.30 -13.89
CA ASP A 424 -4.86 23.35 -12.90
C ASP A 424 -4.37 22.80 -11.54
N GLY A 425 -4.32 23.69 -10.55
CA GLY A 425 -4.18 23.51 -9.11
C GLY A 425 -3.43 22.30 -8.55
N VAL A 426 -2.93 22.42 -7.33
CA VAL A 426 -2.25 21.36 -6.57
C VAL A 426 -2.91 20.00 -6.84
N SER A 427 -2.39 19.31 -7.84
CA SER A 427 -2.74 17.93 -8.15
C SER A 427 -1.84 17.06 -7.29
N VAL A 428 -2.42 16.37 -6.32
CA VAL A 428 -1.85 15.07 -5.93
C VAL A 428 -2.11 14.19 -7.14
N ALA A 429 -1.13 14.16 -8.06
CA ALA A 429 -1.25 13.37 -9.28
C ALA A 429 -1.61 11.93 -8.90
N PRO A 430 -2.62 11.33 -9.53
CA PRO A 430 -2.81 9.89 -9.42
C PRO A 430 -1.52 9.21 -9.88
N SER A 431 -1.01 8.28 -9.09
CA SER A 431 0.15 7.48 -9.50
C SER A 431 -0.16 6.86 -10.86
N PRO A 432 0.75 6.95 -11.87
CA PRO A 432 0.50 6.34 -13.17
C PRO A 432 0.31 4.84 -12.97
N VAL A 433 -0.88 4.36 -13.27
CA VAL A 433 -1.17 2.93 -13.37
C VAL A 433 -0.29 2.41 -14.51
N PRO A 434 0.61 1.45 -14.27
CA PRO A 434 1.37 0.85 -15.38
C PRO A 434 0.37 0.21 -16.35
N PRO A 435 0.58 0.34 -17.67
CA PRO A 435 -0.29 -0.27 -18.67
C PRO A 435 -0.34 -1.79 -18.44
N PRO A 436 -1.49 -2.44 -18.71
CA PRO A 436 -1.58 -3.88 -18.65
C PRO A 436 -0.49 -4.48 -19.53
N ALA A 437 0.19 -5.51 -19.02
CA ALA A 437 1.22 -6.23 -19.76
C ALA A 437 0.60 -6.70 -21.08
N ALA A 438 1.17 -6.23 -22.20
CA ALA A 438 0.80 -6.72 -23.52
C ALA A 438 1.08 -8.22 -23.57
N ASP A 439 0.08 -8.98 -24.01
CA ASP A 439 0.19 -10.40 -24.27
C ASP A 439 1.42 -10.66 -25.14
N LEU A 440 2.42 -11.29 -24.56
CA LEU A 440 3.49 -11.93 -25.30
C LEU A 440 3.01 -13.34 -25.64
N ASN A 441 2.55 -13.50 -26.89
CA ASN A 441 2.42 -14.80 -27.52
C ASN A 441 3.77 -15.51 -27.63
#